data_828791ea8cf2e9c05f149ab8fd00be17
#
_entry.id   828791ea8cf2e9c05f149ab8fd00be17
#
_cell.length_a   1.000
_cell.length_b   1.000
_cell.length_c   1.000
_cell.angle_alpha   90.00
_cell.angle_beta   90.00
_cell.angle_gamma   90.00
#
_symmetry.space_group_name_H-M   'P 1'
#
loop_
_entity.id
_entity.type
_entity.pdbx_description
1 polymer ?
#
loop_
_entity_poly.entity_id
_entity_poly.type
_entity_poly.pdbx_seq_one_letter_code
_entity_poly.pdbx_strand_id
1 'polypeptide(L)'
;MAIGGPRDYTPNSAIFRSAGLRVLEIQLDASSDLFDHADIYCKGNSEEVFADFWRGASYLCQQIQVQTECEFRFGSLHRFACSCEQIIAFVQSRLKSFSTDYINALLVHRLASIVEPEEVARAFDDLKQSGEVRWYGVSNYTASQPTAPENI
;
A
#
# COMPACT_ATOMS: atom_id res chain seq x y z
N MET A 1 8.24 1.00 3.09
CA MET A 1 9.68 0.67 2.89
C MET A 1 10.19 1.32 1.61
N ALA A 2 11.30 2.09 1.67
CA ALA A 2 11.80 2.86 0.51
C ALA A 2 13.01 2.16 -0.15
N ILE A 3 12.78 1.00 -0.74
CA ILE A 3 13.82 0.16 -1.37
C ILE A 3 14.00 0.42 -2.88
N GLY A 4 13.24 1.34 -3.45
CA GLY A 4 13.24 1.63 -4.91
C GLY A 4 14.26 2.65 -5.37
N GLY A 5 15.29 2.96 -4.58
CA GLY A 5 16.34 3.93 -4.94
C GLY A 5 16.03 5.37 -4.55
N PRO A 6 16.64 6.37 -5.20
CA PRO A 6 16.47 7.77 -4.88
C PRO A 6 15.04 8.28 -5.03
N ARG A 7 14.70 9.31 -4.25
CA ARG A 7 13.37 9.96 -4.33
C ARG A 7 13.19 10.90 -5.53
N ASP A 8 14.19 11.07 -6.37
CA ASP A 8 14.30 12.10 -7.42
C ASP A 8 13.75 11.71 -8.79
N TYR A 9 12.90 10.71 -8.90
CA TYR A 9 12.35 10.21 -10.17
C TYR A 9 13.33 9.49 -11.11
N THR A 10 14.51 9.17 -10.67
CA THR A 10 15.40 8.35 -11.47
C THR A 10 14.73 6.98 -11.71
N PRO A 11 14.60 6.53 -12.96
CA PRO A 11 14.07 5.20 -13.23
C PRO A 11 14.82 4.15 -12.42
N ASN A 12 14.12 3.12 -11.99
CA ASN A 12 14.69 2.04 -11.18
C ASN A 12 15.83 1.36 -11.92
N SER A 13 17.06 1.79 -11.64
CA SER A 13 18.24 1.22 -12.29
C SER A 13 18.47 -0.21 -11.82
N ALA A 14 19.13 -1.04 -12.63
CA ALA A 14 19.47 -2.41 -12.27
C ALA A 14 20.26 -2.48 -10.95
N ILE A 15 21.07 -1.47 -10.63
CA ILE A 15 21.82 -1.39 -9.37
C ILE A 15 20.90 -1.20 -8.19
N PHE A 16 19.95 -0.26 -8.25
CA PHE A 16 19.00 -0.03 -7.15
C PHE A 16 18.05 -1.20 -6.99
N ARG A 17 17.62 -1.81 -8.09
CA ARG A 17 16.77 -2.99 -8.09
C ARG A 17 17.47 -4.17 -7.41
N SER A 18 18.70 -4.49 -7.78
CA SER A 18 19.47 -5.57 -7.14
C SER A 18 19.74 -5.31 -5.65
N ALA A 19 20.04 -4.07 -5.29
CA ALA A 19 20.24 -3.69 -3.89
C ALA A 19 18.92 -3.83 -3.08
N GLY A 20 17.79 -3.42 -3.65
CA GLY A 20 16.48 -3.57 -3.02
C GLY A 20 16.10 -5.04 -2.81
N LEU A 21 16.30 -5.89 -3.81
CA LEU A 21 16.06 -7.34 -3.70
C LEU A 21 16.90 -7.96 -2.57
N ARG A 22 18.19 -7.58 -2.50
CA ARG A 22 19.06 -8.08 -1.44
C ARG A 22 18.63 -7.63 -0.05
N VAL A 23 18.10 -6.41 0.11
CA VAL A 23 17.53 -5.94 1.39
C VAL A 23 16.33 -6.81 1.79
N LEU A 24 15.46 -7.15 0.85
CA LEU A 24 14.30 -8.02 1.11
C LEU A 24 14.72 -9.43 1.54
N GLU A 25 15.73 -10.01 0.86
CA GLU A 25 16.31 -11.30 1.26
C GLU A 25 16.85 -11.27 2.70
N ILE A 26 17.65 -10.23 3.03
CA ILE A 26 18.22 -10.08 4.39
C ILE A 26 17.11 -9.92 5.44
N GLN A 27 16.04 -9.21 5.12
CA GLN A 27 14.92 -9.06 6.05
C GLN A 27 14.20 -10.37 6.31
N LEU A 28 13.99 -11.19 5.27
CA LEU A 28 13.44 -12.54 5.46
C LEU A 28 14.35 -13.42 6.32
N ASP A 29 15.65 -13.41 6.05
CA ASP A 29 16.64 -14.16 6.84
C ASP A 29 16.63 -13.71 8.31
N ALA A 30 16.32 -12.44 8.57
CA ALA A 30 16.13 -11.87 9.90
C ALA A 30 14.72 -12.12 10.50
N SER A 31 13.91 -12.97 9.86
CA SER A 31 12.54 -13.30 10.28
C SER A 31 11.57 -12.10 10.28
N SER A 32 11.81 -11.11 9.43
CA SER A 32 10.81 -10.07 9.17
C SER A 32 9.72 -10.63 8.28
N ASP A 33 8.48 -10.55 8.74
CA ASP A 33 7.31 -11.07 8.04
C ASP A 33 6.35 -9.97 7.54
N LEU A 34 6.48 -8.74 8.02
CA LEU A 34 5.67 -7.60 7.62
C LEU A 34 6.44 -6.63 6.72
N PHE A 35 5.91 -6.41 5.52
CA PHE A 35 6.46 -5.49 4.51
C PHE A 35 5.49 -4.36 4.25
N ASP A 36 5.90 -3.15 4.64
CA ASP A 36 5.11 -1.94 4.49
C ASP A 36 5.49 -1.19 3.21
N HIS A 37 4.48 -0.87 2.41
CA HIS A 37 4.58 -0.16 1.15
C HIS A 37 3.69 1.08 1.12
N ALA A 38 4.06 2.03 0.26
CA ALA A 38 3.21 3.13 -0.12
C ALA A 38 3.54 3.53 -1.56
N ASP A 39 2.55 3.99 -2.29
CA ASP A 39 2.70 4.43 -3.68
C ASP A 39 3.64 5.64 -3.82
N ILE A 40 3.83 6.40 -2.73
CA ILE A 40 4.76 7.53 -2.67
C ILE A 40 6.22 7.12 -2.48
N TYR A 41 6.49 5.89 -2.03
CA TYR A 41 7.85 5.46 -1.77
C TYR A 41 8.62 5.30 -3.08
N CYS A 42 9.63 6.17 -3.27
CA CYS A 42 10.40 6.23 -4.50
C CYS A 42 9.51 6.25 -5.76
N LYS A 43 8.32 6.89 -5.66
CA LYS A 43 7.35 7.06 -6.75
C LYS A 43 6.89 5.74 -7.42
N GLY A 44 6.66 4.74 -6.60
CA GLY A 44 6.23 3.41 -7.04
C GLY A 44 7.37 2.43 -7.28
N ASN A 45 8.61 2.90 -7.45
CA ASN A 45 9.75 2.00 -7.68
C ASN A 45 9.93 0.96 -6.55
N SER A 46 9.62 1.33 -5.31
CA SER A 46 9.70 0.39 -4.17
C SER A 46 8.74 -0.79 -4.32
N GLU A 47 7.53 -0.52 -4.79
CA GLU A 47 6.53 -1.56 -5.04
C GLU A 47 6.92 -2.44 -6.22
N GLU A 48 7.54 -1.88 -7.28
CA GLU A 48 8.03 -2.68 -8.41
C GLU A 48 9.14 -3.66 -7.98
N VAL A 49 10.08 -3.20 -7.15
CA VAL A 49 11.14 -4.07 -6.62
C VAL A 49 10.55 -5.18 -5.75
N PHE A 50 9.58 -4.83 -4.90
CA PHE A 50 8.90 -5.82 -4.08
C PHE A 50 8.08 -6.80 -4.92
N ALA A 51 7.39 -6.35 -5.96
CA ALA A 51 6.63 -7.21 -6.86
C ALA A 51 7.51 -8.24 -7.58
N ASP A 52 8.74 -7.88 -7.94
CA ASP A 52 9.68 -8.84 -8.52
C ASP A 52 10.14 -9.88 -7.51
N PHE A 53 10.48 -9.43 -6.30
CA PHE A 53 10.83 -10.31 -5.21
C PHE A 53 9.69 -11.28 -4.90
N TRP A 54 8.46 -10.76 -4.76
CA TRP A 54 7.27 -11.54 -4.46
C TRP A 54 6.98 -12.60 -5.52
N ARG A 55 7.10 -12.27 -6.80
CA ARG A 55 6.92 -13.24 -7.90
C ARG A 55 7.94 -14.38 -7.85
N GLY A 56 9.18 -14.09 -7.45
CA GLY A 56 10.22 -15.10 -7.26
C GLY A 56 10.04 -15.95 -5.99
N ALA A 57 9.31 -15.45 -5.02
CA ALA A 57 9.16 -16.01 -3.68
C ALA A 57 7.70 -16.34 -3.33
N SER A 58 6.87 -16.67 -4.31
CA SER A 58 5.43 -16.94 -4.14
C SER A 58 5.11 -18.04 -3.11
N TYR A 59 6.05 -18.95 -2.86
CA TYR A 59 5.93 -19.97 -1.81
C TYR A 59 5.92 -19.39 -0.39
N LEU A 60 6.32 -18.12 -0.22
CA LEU A 60 6.31 -17.41 1.07
C LEU A 60 4.99 -16.65 1.33
N CYS A 61 4.02 -16.70 0.43
CA CYS A 61 2.76 -15.94 0.52
C CYS A 61 2.01 -16.11 1.86
N GLN A 62 2.15 -17.26 2.50
CA GLN A 62 1.54 -17.53 3.81
C GLN A 62 2.38 -17.03 4.99
N GLN A 63 3.65 -16.71 4.78
CA GLN A 63 4.60 -16.30 5.80
C GLN A 63 4.83 -14.79 5.82
N ILE A 64 4.55 -14.13 4.70
CA ILE A 64 4.76 -12.69 4.52
C ILE A 64 3.42 -11.97 4.59
N GLN A 65 3.42 -10.86 5.32
CA GLN A 65 2.30 -9.94 5.41
C GLN A 65 2.64 -8.67 4.62
N VAL A 66 1.73 -8.30 3.72
CA VAL A 66 1.86 -7.09 2.91
C VAL A 66 0.92 -6.03 3.46
N GLN A 67 1.50 -4.91 3.86
CA GLN A 67 0.78 -3.69 4.18
C GLN A 67 1.02 -2.67 3.08
N THR A 68 -0.01 -1.95 2.66
CA THR A 68 0.14 -0.83 1.74
C THR A 68 -0.62 0.40 2.23
N GLU A 69 -0.05 1.55 1.96
CA GLU A 69 -0.66 2.83 2.31
C GLU A 69 -1.20 3.51 1.05
N CYS A 70 -2.46 3.92 1.12
CA CYS A 70 -3.11 4.71 0.09
C CYS A 70 -3.00 6.20 0.44
N GLU A 71 -2.28 6.97 -0.39
CA GLU A 71 -2.25 8.42 -0.26
C GLU A 71 -3.23 9.06 -1.25
N PHE A 72 -4.14 9.87 -0.75
CA PHE A 72 -5.05 10.66 -1.58
C PHE A 72 -4.32 11.87 -2.13
N ARG A 73 -3.77 11.75 -3.35
CA ARG A 73 -3.09 12.85 -4.02
C ARG A 73 -4.08 13.76 -4.73
N PHE A 74 -3.94 15.03 -4.50
CA PHE A 74 -4.58 16.07 -5.28
C PHE A 74 -4.04 16.02 -6.71
N GLY A 75 -4.81 15.45 -7.63
CA GLY A 75 -4.50 15.54 -9.05
C GLY A 75 -4.58 16.99 -9.53
N SER A 76 -3.86 17.31 -10.61
CA SER A 76 -3.73 18.64 -11.22
C SER A 76 -5.05 19.25 -11.76
N LEU A 77 -6.19 18.66 -11.52
CA LEU A 77 -7.52 19.10 -11.93
C LEU A 77 -8.51 18.97 -10.77
N HIS A 78 -8.54 19.97 -9.89
CA HIS A 78 -9.66 20.41 -9.03
C HIS A 78 -10.79 19.42 -8.66
N ARG A 79 -10.54 18.15 -8.51
CA ARG A 79 -11.49 17.18 -7.96
C ARG A 79 -10.89 16.49 -6.76
N PHE A 80 -11.26 17.01 -5.62
CA PHE A 80 -11.08 16.43 -4.30
C PHE A 80 -12.09 15.30 -4.16
N ALA A 81 -11.76 14.11 -4.56
CA ALA A 81 -12.63 12.97 -4.30
C ALA A 81 -11.76 11.74 -4.09
N CYS A 82 -11.59 11.36 -2.85
CA CYS A 82 -11.34 9.98 -2.54
C CYS A 82 -12.70 9.28 -2.56
N SER A 83 -13.13 8.87 -3.75
CA SER A 83 -14.35 8.08 -3.84
C SER A 83 -14.06 6.62 -3.50
N CYS A 84 -15.10 5.90 -3.09
CA CYS A 84 -15.06 4.47 -2.88
C CYS A 84 -14.40 3.74 -4.06
N GLU A 85 -14.78 4.09 -5.30
CA GLU A 85 -14.24 3.48 -6.52
C GLU A 85 -12.73 3.70 -6.70
N GLN A 86 -12.23 4.86 -6.27
CA GLN A 86 -10.79 5.16 -6.36
C GLN A 86 -9.96 4.32 -5.38
N ILE A 87 -10.46 4.10 -4.18
CA ILE A 87 -9.83 3.21 -3.20
C ILE A 87 -9.81 1.78 -3.71
N ILE A 88 -10.94 1.30 -4.22
CA ILE A 88 -11.06 -0.04 -4.80
C ILE A 88 -10.09 -0.19 -5.99
N ALA A 89 -10.09 0.76 -6.91
CA ALA A 89 -9.18 0.74 -8.07
C ALA A 89 -7.70 0.76 -7.65
N PHE A 90 -7.35 1.52 -6.60
CA PHE A 90 -6.01 1.51 -6.02
C PHE A 90 -5.64 0.09 -5.55
N VAL A 91 -6.47 -0.54 -4.72
CA VAL A 91 -6.21 -1.89 -4.19
C VAL A 91 -6.08 -2.89 -5.34
N GLN A 92 -7.00 -2.91 -6.29
CA GLN A 92 -6.96 -3.81 -7.45
C GLN A 92 -5.68 -3.64 -8.29
N SER A 93 -5.22 -2.39 -8.43
CA SER A 93 -3.93 -2.12 -9.06
C SER A 93 -2.76 -2.75 -8.28
N ARG A 94 -2.78 -2.71 -6.94
CA ARG A 94 -1.74 -3.32 -6.08
C ARG A 94 -1.79 -4.85 -6.14
N LEU A 95 -2.97 -5.45 -6.03
CA LEU A 95 -3.16 -6.88 -6.18
C LEU A 95 -2.57 -7.39 -7.50
N LYS A 96 -2.85 -6.68 -8.59
CA LYS A 96 -2.28 -6.99 -9.90
C LYS A 96 -0.75 -6.84 -9.93
N SER A 97 -0.21 -5.75 -9.36
CA SER A 97 1.23 -5.49 -9.33
C SER A 97 1.97 -6.56 -8.53
N PHE A 98 1.43 -6.95 -7.38
CA PHE A 98 2.00 -7.98 -6.52
C PHE A 98 1.66 -9.41 -6.95
N SER A 99 0.77 -9.59 -7.94
CA SER A 99 0.29 -10.93 -8.36
C SER A 99 -0.24 -11.74 -7.17
N THR A 100 -1.08 -11.11 -6.34
CA THR A 100 -1.73 -11.70 -5.16
C THR A 100 -3.21 -11.42 -5.18
N ASP A 101 -3.98 -12.26 -4.49
CA ASP A 101 -5.44 -12.11 -4.40
C ASP A 101 -5.88 -11.24 -3.21
N TYR A 102 -4.96 -10.93 -2.30
CA TYR A 102 -5.27 -10.11 -1.12
C TYR A 102 -4.07 -9.31 -0.62
N ILE A 103 -4.37 -8.25 0.13
CA ILE A 103 -3.45 -7.44 0.92
C ILE A 103 -3.79 -7.67 2.40
N ASN A 104 -2.77 -7.85 3.26
CA ASN A 104 -3.00 -8.09 4.68
C ASN A 104 -3.54 -6.84 5.38
N ALA A 105 -2.97 -5.66 5.10
CA ALA A 105 -3.44 -4.41 5.68
C ALA A 105 -3.41 -3.26 4.68
N LEU A 106 -4.50 -2.52 4.62
CA LEU A 106 -4.62 -1.27 3.88
C LEU A 106 -4.71 -0.10 4.86
N LEU A 107 -3.82 0.88 4.74
CA LEU A 107 -3.87 2.08 5.55
C LEU A 107 -4.21 3.30 4.71
N VAL A 108 -5.03 4.17 5.26
CA VAL A 108 -5.14 5.56 4.78
C VAL A 108 -3.96 6.34 5.32
N HIS A 109 -3.09 6.80 4.43
CA HIS A 109 -1.81 7.41 4.82
C HIS A 109 -1.97 8.76 5.52
N ARG A 110 -2.91 9.57 5.04
CA ARG A 110 -3.28 10.86 5.65
C ARG A 110 -4.72 11.19 5.29
N LEU A 111 -5.47 11.72 6.24
CA LEU A 111 -6.74 12.36 5.91
C LEU A 111 -6.47 13.66 5.14
N ALA A 112 -6.86 13.68 3.88
CA ALA A 112 -7.13 14.96 3.26
C ALA A 112 -8.41 15.52 3.90
N SER A 113 -8.41 16.80 4.26
CA SER A 113 -9.52 17.47 4.95
C SER A 113 -10.87 17.47 4.19
N ILE A 114 -10.99 16.73 3.12
CA ILE A 114 -12.08 16.75 2.13
C ILE A 114 -12.48 15.32 1.72
N VAL A 115 -12.06 14.31 2.47
CA VAL A 115 -12.51 12.93 2.24
C VAL A 115 -13.79 12.73 3.04
N GLU A 116 -14.84 12.30 2.37
CA GLU A 116 -16.09 11.89 3.03
C GLU A 116 -15.82 10.56 3.75
N PRO A 117 -15.88 10.51 5.10
CA PRO A 117 -15.57 9.29 5.85
C PRO A 117 -16.41 8.09 5.43
N GLU A 118 -17.67 8.34 5.01
CA GLU A 118 -18.61 7.32 4.57
C GLU A 118 -18.16 6.64 3.25
N GLU A 119 -17.47 7.38 2.37
CA GLU A 119 -16.91 6.81 1.14
C GLU A 119 -15.76 5.85 1.46
N VAL A 120 -14.90 6.24 2.40
CA VAL A 120 -13.79 5.39 2.86
C VAL A 120 -14.33 4.14 3.55
N ALA A 121 -15.32 4.30 4.44
CA ALA A 121 -15.94 3.18 5.14
C ALA A 121 -16.54 2.17 4.16
N ARG A 122 -17.32 2.65 3.17
CA ARG A 122 -17.87 1.78 2.13
C ARG A 122 -16.81 1.02 1.36
N ALA A 123 -15.74 1.70 0.93
CA ALA A 123 -14.65 1.05 0.21
C ALA A 123 -13.98 -0.04 1.04
N PHE A 124 -13.78 0.22 2.32
CA PHE A 124 -13.19 -0.75 3.23
C PHE A 124 -14.09 -1.97 3.45
N ASP A 125 -15.38 -1.75 3.62
CA ASP A 125 -16.36 -2.83 3.75
C ASP A 125 -16.41 -3.69 2.48
N ASP A 126 -16.48 -3.09 1.32
CA ASP A 126 -16.51 -3.80 0.04
C ASP A 126 -15.24 -4.63 -0.17
N LEU A 127 -14.06 -4.05 0.09
CA LEU A 127 -12.76 -4.73 -0.03
C LEU A 127 -12.59 -5.86 0.99
N LYS A 128 -13.14 -5.70 2.19
CA LYS A 128 -13.12 -6.74 3.22
C LYS A 128 -14.10 -7.87 2.89
N GLN A 129 -15.29 -7.55 2.39
CA GLN A 129 -16.28 -8.54 1.97
C GLN A 129 -15.81 -9.34 0.74
N SER A 130 -15.13 -8.70 -0.21
CA SER A 130 -14.52 -9.40 -1.35
C SER A 130 -13.32 -10.25 -0.98
N GLY A 131 -12.75 -10.05 0.21
CA GLY A 131 -11.53 -10.72 0.67
C GLY A 131 -10.24 -10.14 0.11
N GLU A 132 -10.32 -9.04 -0.65
CA GLU A 132 -9.15 -8.37 -1.24
C GLU A 132 -8.29 -7.65 -0.19
N VAL A 133 -8.88 -7.26 0.95
CA VAL A 133 -8.17 -6.67 2.10
C VAL A 133 -8.62 -7.37 3.39
N ARG A 134 -7.66 -7.80 4.21
CA ARG A 134 -7.95 -8.47 5.49
C ARG A 134 -8.18 -7.50 6.63
N TRP A 135 -7.34 -6.46 6.72
CA TRP A 135 -7.34 -5.45 7.76
C TRP A 135 -7.21 -4.06 7.16
N TYR A 136 -7.81 -3.09 7.77
CA TYR A 136 -7.67 -1.69 7.37
C TYR A 136 -7.48 -0.79 8.59
N GLY A 137 -6.92 0.38 8.35
CA GLY A 137 -6.65 1.36 9.39
C GLY A 137 -6.20 2.70 8.83
N VAL A 138 -5.63 3.49 9.71
CA VAL A 138 -5.16 4.84 9.41
C VAL A 138 -3.72 5.02 9.85
N SER A 139 -2.96 5.84 9.12
CA SER A 139 -1.58 6.21 9.42
C SER A 139 -1.47 7.73 9.54
N ASN A 140 -0.60 8.22 10.43
CA ASN A 140 -0.38 9.64 10.65
C ASN A 140 -1.61 10.41 11.17
N TYR A 141 -2.43 9.77 11.97
CA TYR A 141 -3.57 10.39 12.66
C TYR A 141 -3.21 10.72 14.10
N THR A 142 -3.79 11.78 14.61
CA THR A 142 -3.73 12.14 16.04
C THR A 142 -5.07 11.84 16.71
N ALA A 143 -5.06 11.62 18.01
CA ALA A 143 -6.28 11.34 18.78
C ALA A 143 -7.35 12.45 18.72
N SER A 144 -6.97 13.65 18.28
CA SER A 144 -7.89 14.78 18.08
C SER A 144 -8.55 14.81 16.70
N GLN A 145 -8.09 13.98 15.77
CA GLN A 145 -8.75 13.84 14.47
C GLN A 145 -9.93 12.90 14.61
N PRO A 146 -11.03 13.12 13.86
CA PRO A 146 -12.19 12.24 13.95
C PRO A 146 -11.73 10.81 13.69
N THR A 147 -11.88 9.98 14.71
CA THR A 147 -11.75 8.53 14.58
C THR A 147 -12.85 8.06 13.66
N ALA A 148 -12.55 7.08 12.81
CA ALA A 148 -13.59 6.34 12.09
C ALA A 148 -14.69 5.92 13.08
N PRO A 149 -15.97 5.89 12.68
CA PRO A 149 -17.05 5.52 13.58
C PRO A 149 -16.71 4.19 14.27
N GLU A 150 -16.94 4.13 15.59
CA GLU A 150 -16.56 3.02 16.47
C GLU A 150 -17.24 1.67 16.12
N ASN A 151 -18.00 1.61 15.01
CA ASN A 151 -18.83 0.47 14.62
C ASN A 151 -18.52 -0.04 13.19
N ILE A 152 -17.26 -0.09 12.80
CA ILE A 152 -16.89 -0.81 11.56
C ILE A 152 -16.07 -2.07 11.92
#